data_0a222d87a4ecbfb82064717120818cfa
#
_entry.id   0a222d87a4ecbfb82064717120818cfa
#
_cell.length_a   1.000
_cell.length_b   1.000
_cell.length_c   1.000
_cell.angle_alpha   90.00
_cell.angle_beta   90.00
_cell.angle_gamma   90.00
#
_symmetry.space_group_name_H-M   'P 1'
#
loop_
_entity.id
_entity.type
_entity.pdbx_description
1 polymer ?
#
loop_
_entity_poly.entity_id
_entity_poly.type
_entity_poly.pdbx_seq_one_letter_code
_entity_poly.pdbx_strand_id
1 'polypeptide(L)'
;MTKLLAYAGLMLGLLATSAAVAGERTVTLAVKNMYCAACPHTVKASLEAVPGVTRAVVSYKEKTAVVTYDDGRVEVRALTAATGNAGYPSTPKS
;
A
#
# COMPACT_ATOMS: atom_id res chain seq x y z
N MET A 1 40.68 -1.69 25.48
CA MET A 1 40.26 -2.08 25.18
C MET A 1 39.28 -2.09 24.86
N THR A 2 39.29 -1.94 25.01
CA THR A 2 38.59 -2.16 24.73
C THR A 2 37.78 -1.96 24.18
N LYS A 3 37.85 -1.83 24.00
CA LYS A 3 37.23 -1.84 23.51
C LYS A 3 36.39 -1.90 22.92
N LEU A 4 36.27 -1.87 22.99
CA LEU A 4 35.59 -2.22 22.44
C LEU A 4 34.62 -2.12 22.17
N LEU A 5 34.47 -1.95 22.34
CA LEU A 5 33.70 -2.14 22.06
C LEU A 5 32.93 -1.80 21.54
N ALA A 6 33.00 -1.51 21.46
CA ALA A 6 32.41 -1.34 20.91
C ALA A 6 31.85 -1.40 20.22
N TYR A 7 31.96 -1.49 20.17
CA TYR A 7 31.55 -1.76 19.36
C TYR A 7 30.53 -2.04 19.14
N ALA A 8 30.43 -2.06 19.53
CA ALA A 8 29.65 -2.49 19.29
C ALA A 8 28.62 -2.00 19.02
N GLY A 9 28.48 -1.57 19.27
CA GLY A 9 27.64 -1.27 18.95
C GLY A 9 27.19 -0.87 18.18
N LEU A 10 27.52 -0.96 17.90
CA LEU A 10 27.22 -0.96 17.11
C LEU A 10 26.60 -1.32 16.49
N MET A 11 26.71 -1.40 16.58
CA MET A 11 26.13 -2.05 15.94
C MET A 11 24.87 -2.07 15.99
N LEU A 12 24.46 -1.81 16.49
CA LEU A 12 23.40 -1.90 16.62
C LEU A 12 22.48 -1.18 15.94
N GLY A 13 22.47 -0.45 15.97
CA GLY A 13 21.60 0.45 15.40
C GLY A 13 21.19 0.07 14.11
N LEU A 14 21.91 -0.49 13.45
CA LEU A 14 21.59 -0.87 12.22
C LEU A 14 20.37 -1.63 12.10
N LEU A 15 19.95 -2.14 13.12
CA LEU A 15 18.80 -2.93 13.08
C LEU A 15 17.57 -2.17 12.79
N ALA A 16 17.51 -0.99 13.23
CA ALA A 16 16.34 -0.19 13.03
C ALA A 16 16.15 0.05 11.56
N THR A 17 17.20 0.07 10.85
CA THR A 17 17.13 0.31 9.46
C THR A 17 16.40 -0.74 8.71
N SER A 18 16.57 -1.96 9.08
CA SER A 18 15.89 -2.99 8.35
C SER A 18 14.42 -2.90 8.56
N ALA A 19 14.00 -2.46 9.70
CA ALA A 19 12.58 -2.33 9.92
C ALA A 19 11.97 -1.32 8.99
N ALA A 20 12.68 -0.28 8.73
CA ALA A 20 12.14 0.76 7.86
C ALA A 20 11.93 0.25 6.46
N VAL A 21 12.76 -0.63 6.04
CA VAL A 21 12.67 -1.12 4.68
C VAL A 21 11.47 -2.00 4.46
N ALA A 22 10.97 -2.62 5.49
CA ALA A 22 9.95 -3.61 5.33
C ALA A 22 8.56 -3.05 5.09
N GLY A 23 8.35 -1.77 5.15
CA GLY A 23 7.01 -1.24 5.16
C GLY A 23 6.28 -1.18 3.84
N GLU A 24 6.96 -1.00 2.74
CA GLU A 24 6.27 -0.71 1.49
C GLU A 24 5.90 -1.96 0.73
N ARG A 25 4.64 -2.05 0.30
CA ARG A 25 4.12 -3.17 -0.46
C ARG A 25 3.25 -2.69 -1.60
N THR A 26 3.05 -3.56 -2.58
CA THR A 26 2.20 -3.27 -3.73
C THR A 26 1.22 -4.42 -3.90
N VAL A 27 -0.05 -4.08 -4.10
CA VAL A 27 -1.08 -5.08 -4.33
C VAL A 27 -1.89 -4.67 -5.55
N THR A 28 -2.35 -5.66 -6.32
CA THR A 28 -3.24 -5.41 -7.44
C THR A 28 -4.64 -5.85 -7.04
N LEU A 29 -5.61 -4.96 -7.18
CA LEU A 29 -7.00 -5.25 -6.86
C LEU A 29 -7.80 -5.37 -8.14
N ALA A 30 -8.67 -6.38 -8.22
CA ALA A 30 -9.66 -6.46 -9.28
C ALA A 30 -10.85 -5.64 -8.83
N VAL A 31 -11.25 -4.66 -9.61
CA VAL A 31 -12.26 -3.68 -9.22
C VAL A 31 -13.51 -3.86 -10.06
N LYS A 32 -14.67 -3.92 -9.39
CA LYS A 32 -15.94 -4.06 -10.08
C LYS A 32 -16.62 -2.72 -10.23
N ASN A 33 -17.59 -2.68 -11.13
CA ASN A 33 -18.47 -1.52 -11.33
C ASN A 33 -17.82 -0.30 -12.00
N MET A 34 -16.63 -0.46 -12.56
CA MET A 34 -16.04 0.64 -13.32
C MET A 34 -16.57 0.62 -14.73
N TYR A 35 -17.76 1.19 -14.92
CA TYR A 35 -18.42 1.17 -16.23
C TYR A 35 -18.32 2.48 -16.99
N CYS A 36 -17.73 3.50 -16.41
CA CYS A 36 -17.62 4.80 -17.03
C CYS A 36 -16.20 5.27 -17.09
N ALA A 37 -15.89 6.17 -18.03
CA ALA A 37 -14.51 6.65 -18.19
C ALA A 37 -14.03 7.43 -16.99
N ALA A 38 -14.94 8.03 -16.21
CA ALA A 38 -14.54 8.80 -15.02
C ALA A 38 -14.43 7.93 -13.77
N CYS A 39 -14.92 6.69 -13.82
CA CYS A 39 -14.90 5.83 -12.64
C CYS A 39 -13.51 5.58 -12.07
N PRO A 40 -12.48 5.42 -12.89
CA PRO A 40 -11.13 5.22 -12.34
C PRO A 40 -10.67 6.37 -11.46
N HIS A 41 -11.10 7.59 -11.73
CA HIS A 41 -10.71 8.73 -10.90
C HIS A 41 -11.30 8.61 -9.50
N THR A 42 -12.52 8.14 -9.39
CA THR A 42 -13.17 7.94 -8.11
C THR A 42 -12.47 6.83 -7.32
N VAL A 43 -12.15 5.73 -8.00
CA VAL A 43 -11.45 4.62 -7.35
C VAL A 43 -10.08 5.08 -6.86
N LYS A 44 -9.35 5.81 -7.70
CA LYS A 44 -8.04 6.31 -7.32
C LYS A 44 -8.14 7.22 -6.11
N ALA A 45 -9.10 8.13 -6.12
CA ALA A 45 -9.26 9.07 -5.01
C ALA A 45 -9.59 8.34 -3.72
N SER A 46 -10.44 7.30 -3.79
CA SER A 46 -10.80 6.56 -2.59
C SER A 46 -9.60 5.83 -2.00
N LEU A 47 -8.73 5.31 -2.85
CA LEU A 47 -7.53 4.62 -2.37
C LEU A 47 -6.51 5.60 -1.82
N GLU A 48 -6.32 6.72 -2.50
CA GLU A 48 -5.33 7.69 -2.05
C GLU A 48 -5.74 8.38 -0.76
N ALA A 49 -7.01 8.34 -0.42
CA ALA A 49 -7.48 8.91 0.83
C ALA A 49 -7.16 8.03 2.04
N VAL A 50 -6.77 6.78 1.83
CA VAL A 50 -6.44 5.88 2.93
C VAL A 50 -5.06 6.24 3.48
N PRO A 51 -4.95 6.58 4.78
CA PRO A 51 -3.64 6.91 5.33
C PRO A 51 -2.69 5.73 5.18
N GLY A 52 -1.51 5.98 4.67
CA GLY A 52 -0.53 4.94 4.43
C GLY A 52 -0.42 4.51 2.99
N VAL A 53 -1.35 4.93 2.13
CA VAL A 53 -1.25 4.67 0.70
C VAL A 53 -0.37 5.76 0.08
N THR A 54 0.66 5.33 -0.64
CA THR A 54 1.57 6.28 -1.28
C THR A 54 1.23 6.48 -2.75
N ARG A 55 0.54 5.50 -3.36
CA ARG A 55 0.29 5.60 -4.79
C ARG A 55 -0.81 4.63 -5.19
N ALA A 56 -1.65 5.04 -6.11
CA ALA A 56 -2.67 4.17 -6.70
C ALA A 56 -2.72 4.43 -8.20
N VAL A 57 -2.60 3.36 -8.97
CA VAL A 57 -2.70 3.42 -10.42
C VAL A 57 -3.88 2.58 -10.84
N VAL A 58 -4.90 3.21 -11.40
CA VAL A 58 -6.15 2.53 -11.72
C VAL A 58 -6.30 2.42 -13.23
N SER A 59 -6.58 1.22 -13.70
CA SER A 59 -6.77 0.96 -15.12
C SER A 59 -8.24 0.67 -15.40
N TYR A 60 -8.86 1.50 -16.21
CA TYR A 60 -10.23 1.29 -16.64
C TYR A 60 -10.30 0.06 -17.57
N LYS A 61 -9.32 -0.03 -18.45
CA LYS A 61 -9.31 -1.11 -19.43
C LYS A 61 -9.20 -2.47 -18.76
N GLU A 62 -8.36 -2.59 -17.74
CA GLU A 62 -8.13 -3.87 -17.10
C GLU A 62 -8.98 -4.07 -15.86
N LYS A 63 -9.68 -3.04 -15.44
CA LYS A 63 -10.54 -3.11 -14.24
C LYS A 63 -9.70 -3.46 -13.02
N THR A 64 -8.53 -2.83 -12.90
CA THR A 64 -7.63 -3.09 -11.79
C THR A 64 -7.16 -1.81 -11.15
N ALA A 65 -6.72 -1.93 -9.91
CA ALA A 65 -6.05 -0.85 -9.20
C ALA A 65 -4.77 -1.42 -8.59
N VAL A 66 -3.64 -0.83 -8.94
CA VAL A 66 -2.36 -1.23 -8.37
C VAL A 66 -2.03 -0.21 -7.29
N VAL A 67 -1.95 -0.66 -6.05
CA VAL A 67 -1.81 0.22 -4.90
C VAL A 67 -0.50 -0.05 -4.19
N THR A 68 0.27 1.01 -3.97
CA THR A 68 1.49 0.92 -3.17
C THR A 68 1.19 1.54 -1.82
N TYR A 69 1.47 0.82 -0.75
CA TYR A 69 1.07 1.23 0.58
C TYR A 69 2.08 0.75 1.62
N ASP A 70 2.03 1.36 2.79
CA ASP A 70 2.88 1.00 3.92
C ASP A 70 2.13 -0.07 4.72
N ASP A 71 2.62 -1.31 4.70
CA ASP A 71 1.93 -2.42 5.34
C ASP A 71 2.00 -2.36 6.87
N GLY A 72 2.81 -1.47 7.43
CA GLY A 72 2.79 -1.22 8.85
C GLY A 72 1.66 -0.29 9.28
N ARG A 73 0.98 0.36 8.32
CA ARG A 73 -0.09 1.29 8.59
C ARG A 73 -1.42 0.89 7.98
N VAL A 74 -1.40 0.09 6.93
CA VAL A 74 -2.60 -0.23 6.15
C VAL A 74 -2.63 -1.72 5.87
N GLU A 75 -3.81 -2.30 5.97
CA GLU A 75 -4.02 -3.69 5.53
C GLU A 75 -4.80 -3.67 4.23
N VAL A 76 -4.66 -4.73 3.45
CA VAL A 76 -5.38 -4.83 2.18
C VAL A 76 -6.88 -4.69 2.40
N ARG A 77 -7.38 -5.18 3.52
CA ARG A 77 -8.79 -5.07 3.83
C ARG A 77 -9.25 -3.62 3.90
N ALA A 78 -8.40 -2.72 4.36
CA ALA A 78 -8.75 -1.31 4.39
C ALA A 78 -8.86 -0.74 2.98
N LEU A 79 -8.05 -1.25 2.05
CA LEU A 79 -8.09 -0.81 0.66
C LEU A 79 -9.36 -1.27 -0.02
N THR A 80 -9.74 -2.54 0.17
CA THR A 80 -10.96 -3.04 -0.45
C THR A 80 -12.19 -2.40 0.19
N ALA A 81 -12.13 -2.07 1.47
CA ALA A 81 -13.23 -1.35 2.11
C ALA A 81 -13.37 0.06 1.53
N ALA A 82 -12.25 0.72 1.25
CA ALA A 82 -12.29 2.07 0.70
C ALA A 82 -12.95 2.09 -0.67
N THR A 83 -12.58 1.16 -1.56
CA THR A 83 -13.20 1.12 -2.88
C THR A 83 -14.67 0.69 -2.78
N GLY A 84 -14.96 -0.25 -1.88
CA GLY A 84 -16.33 -0.69 -1.69
C GLY A 84 -17.23 0.41 -1.21
N ASN A 85 -16.75 1.23 -0.26
CA ASN A 85 -17.53 2.35 0.24
C ASN A 85 -17.78 3.40 -0.84
N ALA A 86 -16.92 3.47 -1.82
CA ALA A 86 -17.10 4.39 -2.95
C ALA A 86 -18.00 3.80 -4.04
N GLY A 87 -18.44 2.55 -3.87
CA GLY A 87 -19.30 1.89 -4.85
C GLY A 87 -18.58 0.96 -5.79
N TYR A 88 -17.31 0.66 -5.53
CA TYR A 88 -16.49 -0.16 -6.42
C TYR A 88 -15.86 -1.32 -5.67
N PRO A 89 -16.64 -2.38 -5.41
CA PRO A 89 -16.08 -3.53 -4.69
C PRO A 89 -14.83 -4.07 -5.36
N SER A 90 -13.86 -4.45 -4.58
CA SER A 90 -12.61 -4.96 -5.12
C SER A 90 -12.12 -6.15 -4.33
N THR A 91 -11.27 -6.96 -4.97
CA THR A 91 -10.63 -8.10 -4.34
C THR A 91 -9.18 -8.16 -4.79
N PRO A 92 -8.29 -8.65 -3.94
CA PRO A 92 -6.88 -8.81 -4.35
C PRO A 92 -6.79 -9.84 -5.45
N LYS A 93 -6.00 -9.55 -6.46
CA LYS A 93 -5.80 -10.49 -7.54
C LYS A 93 -4.71 -11.48 -7.25
N SER A 94 -3.77 -11.15 -6.45
CA SER A 94 -2.74 -12.10 -6.06
C SER A 94 -1.70 -11.45 -5.18
#